data_ab78f33a630ed68aa39b4e6a0a59b3e6
#
_entry.id   ab78f33a630ed68aa39b4e6a0a59b3e6
#
_cell.length_a   1.000
_cell.length_b   1.000
_cell.length_c   1.000
_cell.angle_alpha   90.00
_cell.angle_beta   90.00
_cell.angle_gamma   90.00
#
_symmetry.space_group_name_H-M   'P 1'
#
loop_
_entity.id
_entity.type
_entity.pdbx_description
1 polymer ?
#
loop_
_entity_poly.entity_id
_entity_poly.type
_entity_poly.pdbx_seq_one_letter_code
_entity_poly.pdbx_strand_id
1 'polypeptide(L)'
;MKVLIITAFTDHIRWHNYGKCDYGDFAALNHLNYSNKHGYSYIKEIVLNEDYSDWHPTWIKIDVLRKHISNYDYVVWIDADAVFVDDNIKIEDFISEDVDLILPKLEFDKVSGKMWTHTSTGFMIWKNSEWSKNILSLLWEQPNEFRFKFFHEQTRLDQ
;
A
#
# COMPACT_ATOMS: atom_id res chain seq x y z
N MET A 1 0.86 0.90 -21.52
CA MET A 1 0.77 0.37 -20.15
C MET A 1 -0.13 1.28 -19.32
N LYS A 2 -1.07 0.70 -18.60
CA LYS A 2 -2.06 1.43 -17.79
C LYS A 2 -1.72 1.24 -16.32
N VAL A 3 -1.20 2.29 -15.68
CA VAL A 3 -0.80 2.29 -14.27
C VAL A 3 -1.81 3.05 -13.43
N LEU A 4 -2.17 2.50 -12.26
CA LEU A 4 -2.96 3.17 -11.25
C LEU A 4 -2.13 3.37 -9.99
N ILE A 5 -2.11 4.58 -9.46
CA ILE A 5 -1.58 4.90 -8.13
C ILE A 5 -2.75 5.05 -7.18
N ILE A 6 -2.70 4.36 -6.04
CA ILE A 6 -3.75 4.38 -5.02
C ILE A 6 -3.15 4.72 -3.67
N THR A 7 -3.80 5.63 -2.97
CA THR A 7 -3.65 5.82 -1.53
C THR A 7 -5.03 5.78 -0.86
N ALA A 8 -5.08 5.27 0.35
CA ALA A 8 -6.28 5.33 1.16
C ALA A 8 -5.91 5.65 2.61
N PHE A 9 -6.76 6.40 3.29
CA PHE A 9 -6.60 6.72 4.70
C PHE A 9 -7.94 7.03 5.36
N THR A 10 -7.95 6.95 6.68
CA THR A 10 -9.09 7.37 7.48
C THR A 10 -8.94 8.83 7.87
N ASP A 11 -10.03 9.57 7.91
CA ASP A 11 -10.04 10.97 8.36
C ASP A 11 -9.77 11.11 9.88
N HIS A 12 -9.87 10.01 10.64
CA HIS A 12 -9.62 9.95 12.08
C HIS A 12 -8.71 8.77 12.46
N ILE A 13 -7.65 9.06 13.22
CA ILE A 13 -6.80 8.03 13.84
C ILE A 13 -7.46 7.59 15.14
N ARG A 14 -8.17 6.46 15.14
CA ARG A 14 -8.88 5.91 16.32
C ARG A 14 -7.98 5.52 17.49
N TRP A 15 -6.74 5.11 17.20
CA TRP A 15 -5.94 4.34 18.17
C TRP A 15 -5.24 5.17 19.23
N HIS A 16 -5.16 6.51 19.09
CA HIS A 16 -4.38 7.34 20.00
C HIS A 16 -4.99 8.71 20.33
N ASN A 17 -6.25 8.96 20.03
CA ASN A 17 -6.87 10.29 20.23
C ASN A 17 -6.13 11.45 19.52
N TYR A 18 -5.40 11.17 18.43
CA TYR A 18 -4.60 12.19 17.73
C TYR A 18 -5.41 13.14 16.83
N GLY A 19 -6.73 13.00 16.80
CA GLY A 19 -7.57 13.91 16.02
C GLY A 19 -7.47 13.70 14.51
N LYS A 20 -7.70 14.78 13.75
CA LYS A 20 -7.76 14.77 12.30
C LYS A 20 -6.37 14.49 11.67
N CYS A 21 -6.36 13.63 10.65
CA CYS A 21 -5.15 13.26 9.93
C CYS A 21 -4.89 14.21 8.75
N ASP A 22 -4.27 15.36 9.00
CA ASP A 22 -4.04 16.37 7.96
C ASP A 22 -2.91 16.00 6.97
N TYR A 23 -1.97 15.13 7.36
CA TYR A 23 -0.87 14.71 6.48
C TYR A 23 -1.33 13.89 5.27
N GLY A 24 -2.42 13.15 5.39
CA GLY A 24 -2.97 12.35 4.30
C GLY A 24 -3.39 13.18 3.09
N ASP A 25 -3.97 14.35 3.29
CA ASP A 25 -4.32 15.27 2.21
C ASP A 25 -3.07 15.87 1.53
N PHE A 26 -2.02 16.17 2.31
CA PHE A 26 -0.74 16.64 1.79
C PHE A 26 -0.07 15.58 0.91
N ALA A 27 0.04 14.35 1.40
CA ALA A 27 0.59 13.24 0.63
C ALA A 27 -0.25 12.96 -0.63
N ALA A 28 -1.57 12.98 -0.52
CA ALA A 28 -2.47 12.78 -1.65
C ALA A 28 -2.27 13.81 -2.76
N LEU A 29 -1.98 15.06 -2.44
CA LEU A 29 -1.64 16.09 -3.43
C LEU A 29 -0.31 15.78 -4.15
N ASN A 30 0.70 15.31 -3.42
CA ASN A 30 1.97 14.86 -4.02
C ASN A 30 1.73 13.68 -4.97
N HIS A 31 0.96 12.68 -4.55
CA HIS A 31 0.64 11.51 -5.38
C HIS A 31 -0.12 11.90 -6.65
N LEU A 32 -1.09 12.80 -6.55
CA LEU A 32 -1.84 13.31 -7.70
C LEU A 32 -0.92 14.05 -8.69
N ASN A 33 -0.04 14.92 -8.19
CA ASN A 33 0.90 15.67 -9.03
C ASN A 33 1.86 14.73 -9.76
N TYR A 34 2.42 13.74 -9.06
CA TYR A 34 3.26 12.71 -9.65
C TYR A 34 2.50 11.91 -10.73
N SER A 35 1.27 11.49 -10.43
CA SER A 35 0.45 10.72 -11.37
C SER A 35 0.14 11.54 -12.63
N ASN A 36 -0.23 12.80 -12.48
CA ASN A 36 -0.51 13.69 -13.60
C ASN A 36 0.73 13.92 -14.48
N LYS A 37 1.91 14.08 -13.87
CA LYS A 37 3.18 14.26 -14.59
C LYS A 37 3.49 13.09 -15.50
N HIS A 38 3.19 11.86 -15.06
CA HIS A 38 3.51 10.63 -15.80
C HIS A 38 2.33 10.02 -16.57
N GLY A 39 1.14 10.65 -16.50
CA GLY A 39 -0.05 10.15 -17.19
C GLY A 39 -0.63 8.89 -16.55
N TYR A 40 -0.41 8.67 -15.26
CA TYR A 40 -1.01 7.59 -14.49
C TYR A 40 -2.40 7.96 -14.00
N SER A 41 -3.26 6.95 -13.81
CA SER A 41 -4.51 7.13 -13.07
C SER A 41 -4.21 7.29 -11.59
N TYR A 42 -5.01 8.07 -10.87
CA TYR A 42 -4.88 8.24 -9.42
C TYR A 42 -6.21 8.08 -8.71
N ILE A 43 -6.20 7.35 -7.60
CA ILE A 43 -7.36 7.21 -6.69
C ILE A 43 -6.90 7.53 -5.28
N LYS A 44 -7.64 8.44 -4.62
CA LYS A 44 -7.59 8.67 -3.19
C LYS A 44 -8.90 8.14 -2.59
N GLU A 45 -8.82 7.12 -1.75
CA GLU A 45 -9.96 6.62 -0.99
C GLU A 45 -9.93 7.16 0.45
N ILE A 46 -11.02 7.76 0.88
CA ILE A 46 -11.24 8.07 2.29
C ILE A 46 -12.13 6.97 2.84
N VAL A 47 -11.62 6.26 3.82
CA VAL A 47 -12.30 5.11 4.40
C VAL A 47 -12.96 5.51 5.70
N LEU A 48 -14.25 5.29 5.77
CA LEU A 48 -14.99 5.53 7.00
C LEU A 48 -14.65 4.43 8.01
N ASN A 49 -14.44 4.83 9.24
CA ASN A 49 -14.13 3.90 10.33
C ASN A 49 -15.16 2.77 10.52
N GLU A 50 -16.39 2.98 10.07
CA GLU A 50 -17.51 2.04 10.16
C GLU A 50 -17.33 0.84 9.23
N ASP A 51 -16.63 1.03 8.08
CA ASP A 51 -16.43 0.00 7.07
C ASP A 51 -15.45 -1.10 7.52
N TYR A 52 -14.61 -0.82 8.53
CA TYR A 52 -13.59 -1.71 9.04
C TYR A 52 -13.62 -1.85 10.57
N SER A 53 -14.83 -1.89 11.16
CA SER A 53 -15.02 -1.97 12.63
C SER A 53 -14.30 -3.17 13.26
N ASP A 54 -14.21 -4.27 12.51
CA ASP A 54 -13.64 -5.55 12.96
C ASP A 54 -12.21 -5.81 12.43
N TRP A 55 -11.61 -4.81 11.75
CA TRP A 55 -10.29 -4.94 11.15
C TRP A 55 -9.37 -3.80 11.56
N HIS A 56 -8.06 -4.09 11.61
CA HIS A 56 -7.09 -3.00 11.70
C HIS A 56 -7.08 -2.19 10.38
N PRO A 57 -7.07 -0.84 10.42
CA PRO A 57 -7.15 0.00 9.21
C PRO A 57 -6.09 -0.28 8.14
N THR A 58 -4.93 -0.84 8.50
CA THR A 58 -3.88 -1.19 7.54
C THR A 58 -4.32 -2.21 6.49
N TRP A 59 -5.32 -3.05 6.80
CA TRP A 59 -5.88 -4.02 5.85
C TRP A 59 -6.64 -3.39 4.69
N ILE A 60 -7.01 -2.12 4.80
CA ILE A 60 -7.65 -1.34 3.75
C ILE A 60 -6.90 -1.46 2.42
N LYS A 61 -5.55 -1.43 2.46
CA LYS A 61 -4.72 -1.52 1.26
C LYS A 61 -4.98 -2.81 0.47
N ILE A 62 -5.22 -3.92 1.14
CA ILE A 62 -5.50 -5.20 0.49
C ILE A 62 -6.86 -5.17 -0.20
N ASP A 63 -7.90 -4.63 0.45
CA ASP A 63 -9.24 -4.53 -0.13
C ASP A 63 -9.24 -3.61 -1.36
N VAL A 64 -8.61 -2.45 -1.24
CA VAL A 64 -8.53 -1.47 -2.34
C VAL A 64 -7.74 -2.03 -3.53
N LEU A 65 -6.62 -2.69 -3.29
CA LEU A 65 -5.84 -3.36 -4.34
C LEU A 65 -6.69 -4.41 -5.08
N ARG A 66 -7.41 -5.26 -4.34
CA ARG A 66 -8.31 -6.29 -4.94
C ARG A 66 -9.37 -5.69 -5.84
N LYS A 67 -9.98 -4.59 -5.43
CA LYS A 67 -11.04 -3.91 -6.19
C LYS A 67 -10.55 -3.39 -7.54
N HIS A 68 -9.29 -2.97 -7.62
CA HIS A 68 -8.79 -2.22 -8.77
C HIS A 68 -7.84 -3.00 -9.68
N ILE A 69 -7.19 -4.07 -9.19
CA ILE A 69 -6.10 -4.74 -9.93
C ILE A 69 -6.51 -5.24 -11.31
N SER A 70 -7.74 -5.69 -11.49
CA SER A 70 -8.21 -6.24 -12.76
C SER A 70 -8.43 -5.18 -13.88
N ASN A 71 -8.41 -3.89 -13.53
CA ASN A 71 -8.73 -2.80 -14.45
C ASN A 71 -7.48 -2.10 -15.03
N TYR A 72 -6.29 -2.45 -14.54
CA TYR A 72 -5.00 -1.82 -14.88
C TYR A 72 -3.95 -2.88 -15.14
N ASP A 73 -2.85 -2.53 -15.82
CA ASP A 73 -1.72 -3.44 -16.02
C ASP A 73 -0.90 -3.55 -14.72
N TYR A 74 -0.77 -2.42 -14.01
CA TYR A 74 -0.12 -2.33 -12.70
C TYR A 74 -0.90 -1.44 -11.77
N VAL A 75 -0.95 -1.83 -10.48
CA VAL A 75 -1.51 -1.02 -9.41
C VAL A 75 -0.42 -0.76 -8.37
N VAL A 76 -0.20 0.51 -8.06
CA VAL A 76 0.78 0.98 -7.10
C VAL A 76 0.06 1.46 -5.86
N TRP A 77 0.34 0.82 -4.74
CA TRP A 77 -0.06 1.32 -3.42
C TRP A 77 1.03 2.23 -2.86
N ILE A 78 0.64 3.35 -2.29
CA ILE A 78 1.49 4.21 -1.50
C ILE A 78 0.75 4.67 -0.24
N ASP A 79 1.35 4.46 0.94
CA ASP A 79 0.76 4.89 2.21
C ASP A 79 0.60 6.42 2.25
N ALA A 80 -0.39 6.89 3.00
CA ALA A 80 -0.73 8.30 3.10
C ALA A 80 0.27 9.14 3.93
N ASP A 81 1.28 8.52 4.50
CA ASP A 81 2.42 9.15 5.19
C ASP A 81 3.72 9.06 4.37
N ALA A 82 3.65 8.60 3.12
CA ALA A 82 4.75 8.53 2.18
C ALA A 82 4.54 9.51 1.01
N VAL A 83 5.63 9.96 0.38
CA VAL A 83 5.59 10.89 -0.76
C VAL A 83 6.64 10.51 -1.81
N PHE A 84 6.37 10.82 -3.08
CA PHE A 84 7.38 10.80 -4.14
C PHE A 84 8.31 11.99 -3.98
N VAL A 85 9.58 11.72 -3.66
CA VAL A 85 10.61 12.74 -3.41
C VAL A 85 11.27 13.19 -4.72
N ASP A 86 11.54 12.25 -5.62
CA ASP A 86 12.04 12.54 -6.98
C ASP A 86 10.95 12.17 -7.99
N ASP A 87 10.33 13.19 -8.54
CA ASP A 87 9.26 13.05 -9.50
C ASP A 87 9.73 12.80 -10.95
N ASN A 88 11.04 12.63 -11.18
CA ASN A 88 11.58 12.24 -12.48
C ASN A 88 11.69 10.71 -12.64
N ILE A 89 11.78 9.99 -11.53
CA ILE A 89 11.80 8.53 -11.52
C ILE A 89 10.39 8.00 -11.83
N LYS A 90 10.28 7.10 -12.79
CA LYS A 90 9.00 6.52 -13.23
C LYS A 90 8.74 5.17 -12.58
N ILE A 91 7.47 4.79 -12.48
CA ILE A 91 7.09 3.44 -12.04
C ILE A 91 7.66 2.38 -12.99
N GLU A 92 7.71 2.67 -14.29
CA GLU A 92 8.28 1.80 -15.32
C GLU A 92 9.74 1.42 -15.09
N ASP A 93 10.50 2.29 -14.41
CA ASP A 93 11.92 2.06 -14.12
C ASP A 93 12.14 0.90 -13.11
N PHE A 94 11.11 0.51 -12.38
CA PHE A 94 11.13 -0.58 -11.41
C PHE A 94 10.50 -1.89 -11.93
N ILE A 95 9.71 -1.82 -13.00
CA ILE A 95 8.91 -2.94 -13.49
C ILE A 95 9.79 -3.93 -14.25
N SER A 96 9.57 -5.23 -13.99
CA SER A 96 10.09 -6.36 -14.78
C SER A 96 8.94 -7.27 -15.18
N GLU A 97 8.99 -7.80 -16.40
CA GLU A 97 7.93 -8.69 -16.91
C GLU A 97 7.79 -9.99 -16.11
N ASP A 98 8.87 -10.44 -15.49
CA ASP A 98 8.93 -11.70 -14.73
C ASP A 98 8.56 -11.53 -13.25
N VAL A 99 8.18 -10.32 -12.81
CA VAL A 99 7.89 -10.01 -11.41
C VAL A 99 6.46 -9.53 -11.24
N ASP A 100 5.71 -10.20 -10.37
CA ASP A 100 4.31 -9.88 -10.09
C ASP A 100 4.13 -8.88 -8.94
N LEU A 101 5.09 -8.81 -8.01
CA LEU A 101 5.05 -7.92 -6.85
C LEU A 101 6.44 -7.35 -6.55
N ILE A 102 6.51 -6.03 -6.39
CA ILE A 102 7.72 -5.31 -6.00
C ILE A 102 7.45 -4.61 -4.66
N LEU A 103 8.31 -4.90 -3.70
CA LEU A 103 8.28 -4.36 -2.35
C LEU A 103 9.63 -3.76 -1.97
N PRO A 104 9.68 -2.61 -1.26
CA PRO A 104 10.90 -2.12 -0.68
C PRO A 104 11.37 -3.08 0.43
N LYS A 105 12.67 -3.36 0.41
CA LYS A 105 13.34 -4.07 1.50
C LYS A 105 13.80 -3.06 2.55
N LEU A 106 13.36 -3.23 3.77
CA LEU A 106 13.83 -2.44 4.90
C LEU A 106 15.02 -3.14 5.55
N GLU A 107 16.15 -2.45 5.64
CA GLU A 107 17.30 -2.87 6.40
C GLU A 107 17.43 -1.95 7.61
N PHE A 108 17.09 -2.45 8.79
CA PHE A 108 17.30 -1.71 10.03
C PHE A 108 18.72 -1.92 10.53
N ASP A 109 19.47 -0.82 10.68
CA ASP A 109 20.80 -0.85 11.26
C ASP A 109 20.72 -1.03 12.80
N LYS A 110 21.72 -1.60 13.29
CA LYS A 110 22.02 -2.22 14.57
C LYS A 110 21.89 -1.32 15.79
N VAL A 111 20.91 -1.54 16.62
CA VAL A 111 21.05 -1.25 18.04
C VAL A 111 21.39 -2.55 18.84
N SER A 112 21.18 -3.71 18.26
CA SER A 112 21.35 -5.01 18.94
C SER A 112 22.32 -5.98 18.25
N GLY A 113 23.07 -5.54 17.25
CA GLY A 113 24.01 -6.42 16.52
C GLY A 113 23.35 -7.42 15.55
N LYS A 114 22.03 -7.45 15.44
CA LYS A 114 21.29 -8.28 14.49
C LYS A 114 20.67 -7.41 13.42
N MET A 115 20.96 -7.71 12.16
CA MET A 115 20.28 -7.12 11.04
C MET A 115 18.90 -7.79 10.89
N TRP A 116 17.85 -7.01 11.03
CA TRP A 116 16.49 -7.45 10.73
C TRP A 116 16.15 -6.96 9.32
N THR A 117 15.81 -7.88 8.43
CA THR A 117 15.31 -7.56 7.12
C THR A 117 13.81 -7.80 7.10
N HIS A 118 13.06 -6.76 6.80
CA HIS A 118 11.62 -6.86 6.59
C HIS A 118 11.26 -6.22 5.25
N THR A 119 10.20 -6.69 4.63
CA THR A 119 9.58 -5.97 3.52
C THR A 119 8.75 -4.81 4.07
N SER A 120 8.61 -3.73 3.30
CA SER A 120 7.68 -2.64 3.63
C SER A 120 6.46 -2.72 2.74
N THR A 121 5.29 -2.65 3.34
CA THR A 121 4.00 -2.54 2.61
C THR A 121 3.53 -1.09 2.43
N GLY A 122 4.36 -0.12 2.85
CA GLY A 122 4.07 1.31 2.65
C GLY A 122 4.18 1.77 1.19
N PHE A 123 4.88 0.99 0.36
CA PHE A 123 4.93 1.15 -1.09
C PHE A 123 4.93 -0.24 -1.74
N MET A 124 4.04 -0.48 -2.69
CA MET A 124 3.93 -1.76 -3.39
C MET A 124 3.59 -1.54 -4.86
N ILE A 125 4.21 -2.29 -5.76
CA ILE A 125 3.82 -2.35 -7.17
C ILE A 125 3.30 -3.75 -7.47
N TRP A 126 2.03 -3.86 -7.82
CA TRP A 126 1.35 -5.11 -8.15
C TRP A 126 1.07 -5.19 -9.64
N LYS A 127 1.57 -6.22 -10.30
CA LYS A 127 1.19 -6.57 -11.68
C LYS A 127 -0.18 -7.21 -11.72
N ASN A 128 -0.99 -6.90 -12.70
CA ASN A 128 -2.26 -7.59 -12.95
C ASN A 128 -1.98 -9.00 -13.50
N SER A 129 -1.79 -9.95 -12.63
CA SER A 129 -1.61 -11.36 -12.95
C SER A 129 -2.55 -12.25 -12.14
N GLU A 130 -2.72 -13.48 -12.55
CA GLU A 130 -3.52 -14.44 -11.78
C GLU A 130 -2.88 -14.71 -10.41
N TRP A 131 -1.54 -14.73 -10.34
CA TRP A 131 -0.83 -14.87 -9.07
C TRP A 131 -1.18 -13.72 -8.11
N SER A 132 -1.10 -12.47 -8.57
CA SER A 132 -1.41 -11.29 -7.76
C SER A 132 -2.85 -11.29 -7.24
N LYS A 133 -3.81 -11.63 -8.10
CA LYS A 133 -5.23 -11.73 -7.72
C LYS A 133 -5.45 -12.81 -6.66
N ASN A 134 -4.82 -13.97 -6.82
CA ASN A 134 -4.91 -15.07 -5.87
C ASN A 134 -4.31 -14.70 -4.52
N ILE A 135 -3.11 -14.10 -4.50
CA ILE A 135 -2.45 -13.66 -3.25
C ILE A 135 -3.28 -12.61 -2.54
N LEU A 136 -3.77 -11.58 -3.23
CA LEU A 136 -4.62 -10.55 -2.64
C LEU A 136 -5.92 -11.15 -2.06
N SER A 137 -6.52 -12.14 -2.71
CA SER A 137 -7.69 -12.84 -2.19
C SER A 137 -7.35 -13.66 -0.94
N LEU A 138 -6.26 -14.41 -0.96
CA LEU A 138 -5.77 -15.16 0.21
C LEU A 138 -5.44 -14.25 1.40
N LEU A 139 -4.84 -13.10 1.15
CA LEU A 139 -4.57 -12.10 2.20
C LEU A 139 -5.87 -11.56 2.81
N TRP A 140 -6.87 -11.30 1.98
CA TRP A 140 -8.16 -10.79 2.44
C TRP A 140 -8.98 -11.82 3.23
N GLU A 141 -8.94 -13.09 2.82
CA GLU A 141 -9.68 -14.20 3.44
C GLU A 141 -9.05 -14.74 4.72
N GLN A 142 -8.03 -14.04 5.28
CA GLN A 142 -7.31 -14.50 6.45
C GLN A 142 -8.22 -14.67 7.68
N PRO A 143 -7.96 -15.72 8.51
CA PRO A 143 -8.63 -15.88 9.79
C PRO A 143 -8.44 -14.65 10.70
N ASN A 144 -9.43 -14.41 11.56
CA ASN A 144 -9.45 -13.27 12.49
C ASN A 144 -8.19 -13.13 13.35
N GLU A 145 -7.50 -14.24 13.63
CA GLU A 145 -6.26 -14.24 14.42
C GLU A 145 -5.12 -13.40 13.80
N PHE A 146 -5.09 -13.20 12.48
CA PHE A 146 -4.07 -12.39 11.79
C PHE A 146 -4.47 -10.92 11.66
N ARG A 147 -5.74 -10.58 11.81
CA ARG A 147 -6.26 -9.21 11.60
C ARG A 147 -5.70 -8.18 12.57
N PHE A 148 -5.28 -8.64 13.77
CA PHE A 148 -4.78 -7.78 14.85
C PHE A 148 -3.35 -8.10 15.28
N LYS A 149 -2.61 -8.97 14.56
CA LYS A 149 -1.18 -9.20 14.82
C LYS A 149 -0.35 -7.97 14.46
N PHE A 150 0.68 -7.71 15.25
CA PHE A 150 1.60 -6.61 14.98
C PHE A 150 2.24 -6.76 13.59
N PHE A 151 2.39 -5.66 12.86
CA PHE A 151 2.68 -5.57 11.42
C PHE A 151 1.60 -6.11 10.48
N HIS A 152 0.45 -6.55 10.99
CA HIS A 152 -0.77 -6.84 10.25
C HIS A 152 -0.55 -7.57 8.90
N GLU A 153 -0.89 -6.96 7.77
CA GLU A 153 -0.74 -7.51 6.43
C GLU A 153 0.72 -7.74 6.03
N GLN A 154 1.66 -6.90 6.51
CA GLN A 154 3.09 -7.06 6.24
C GLN A 154 3.64 -8.36 6.81
N THR A 155 3.27 -8.72 8.05
CA THR A 155 3.68 -9.99 8.66
C THR A 155 3.24 -11.19 7.82
N ARG A 156 2.11 -11.08 7.13
CA ARG A 156 1.59 -12.15 6.31
C ARG A 156 2.30 -12.27 4.97
N LEU A 157 2.72 -11.15 4.40
CA LEU A 157 3.50 -11.13 3.17
C LEU A 157 4.94 -11.64 3.37
N ASP A 158 5.47 -11.56 4.60
CA ASP A 158 6.80 -12.06 4.95
C ASP A 158 6.84 -13.59 5.21
N GLN A 159 5.70 -14.28 5.24
CA GLN A 159 5.56 -15.73 5.43
C GLN A 159 5.39 -16.48 4.12
#